data_ac55da7b8dba79a7584c17117c5b816c
#
_entry.id   ac55da7b8dba79a7584c17117c5b816c
#
_cell.length_a   1.000
_cell.length_b   1.000
_cell.length_c   1.000
_cell.angle_alpha   90.00
_cell.angle_beta   90.00
_cell.angle_gamma   90.00
#
_symmetry.space_group_name_H-M   'P 1'
#
loop_
_entity.id
_entity.type
_entity.pdbx_description
1 polymer ?
#
loop_
_entity_poly.entity_id
_entity_poly.type
_entity_poly.pdbx_seq_one_letter_code
_entity_poly.pdbx_strand_id
1 'polypeptide(L)'
;MSTKLKTSEIGYDIDILVQGYPGKAVCHGGLGWSTVVLIRGHGCNILVDTGGFGMRGILQEKLDDHGLKPGNISHVLLTHSHYDHSVNWTMFPNAKIFLGKIELDWALREPWGTTPVPELYVEKLNDWPTLVTLNDGDEALPYISAFVAPGHTPGCLVFLLSGQNRDLIFTGDAAKNRAELVSGNTDMTYDPAISRDSIGMIWKLWKQRSGSIVIPGHDVPLAQEDGVIRKLGKHEAAIKSWSGDDMETTTLYRLFDQ
;
A
#
# COMPACT_ATOMS: atom_id res chain seq x y z
N MET A 1 -13.39 14.12 0.96
CA MET A 1 -12.44 14.79 1.89
C MET A 1 -11.43 13.74 2.31
N SER A 2 -10.16 13.93 1.97
CA SER A 2 -9.08 13.00 2.35
C SER A 2 -9.00 12.92 3.87
N THR A 3 -9.05 11.72 4.45
CA THR A 3 -8.72 11.50 5.87
C THR A 3 -7.23 11.77 6.01
N LYS A 4 -6.88 13.02 6.33
CA LYS A 4 -5.49 13.41 6.56
C LYS A 4 -5.06 12.82 7.88
N LEU A 5 -4.38 11.70 7.84
CA LEU A 5 -3.50 11.30 8.93
C LEU A 5 -2.29 12.23 8.88
N LYS A 6 -2.46 13.50 9.27
CA LYS A 6 -1.31 14.36 9.51
C LYS A 6 -0.62 13.87 10.76
N THR A 7 0.38 13.06 10.59
CA THR A 7 1.34 12.77 11.65
C THR A 7 2.68 13.33 11.21
N SER A 8 3.23 14.24 11.99
CA SER A 8 4.63 14.65 11.84
C SER A 8 5.44 13.85 12.85
N GLU A 9 6.27 12.96 12.36
CA GLU A 9 7.16 12.15 13.19
C GLU A 9 8.59 12.26 12.67
N ILE A 10 9.52 12.66 13.54
CA ILE A 10 10.97 12.74 13.23
C ILE A 10 11.30 13.46 11.91
N GLY A 11 10.60 14.56 11.62
CA GLY A 11 10.85 15.37 10.43
C GLY A 11 10.17 14.84 9.16
N TYR A 12 9.26 13.89 9.28
CA TYR A 12 8.39 13.43 8.19
C TYR A 12 6.95 13.86 8.44
N ASP A 13 6.31 14.40 7.39
CA ASP A 13 4.86 14.56 7.29
C ASP A 13 4.28 13.41 6.46
N ILE A 14 3.22 12.79 6.93
CA ILE A 14 2.60 11.63 6.30
C ILE A 14 1.15 11.96 5.92
N ASP A 15 0.82 11.78 4.66
CA ASP A 15 -0.52 11.97 4.10
C ASP A 15 -0.96 10.71 3.35
N ILE A 16 -2.17 10.21 3.60
CA ILE A 16 -2.76 9.16 2.77
C ILE A 16 -3.35 9.82 1.54
N LEU A 17 -2.73 9.60 0.39
CA LEU A 17 -3.22 10.14 -0.89
C LEU A 17 -4.47 9.42 -1.35
N VAL A 18 -4.42 8.08 -1.31
CA VAL A 18 -5.54 7.21 -1.63
C VAL A 18 -5.70 6.22 -0.50
N GLN A 19 -6.87 6.22 0.12
CA GLN A 19 -7.22 5.25 1.13
C GLN A 19 -7.66 3.96 0.48
N GLY A 20 -7.03 2.85 0.86
CA GLY A 20 -7.36 1.52 0.35
C GLY A 20 -8.79 1.09 0.69
N TYR A 21 -9.32 0.20 -0.13
CA TYR A 21 -10.65 -0.38 0.07
C TYR A 21 -10.62 -1.90 -0.11
N PRO A 22 -11.02 -2.69 0.90
CA PRO A 22 -11.05 -4.14 0.83
C PRO A 22 -12.36 -4.61 0.19
N GLY A 23 -12.37 -4.80 -1.12
CA GLY A 23 -13.60 -5.20 -1.80
C GLY A 23 -13.38 -6.24 -2.89
N LYS A 24 -14.41 -7.08 -3.07
CA LYS A 24 -14.53 -8.00 -4.21
C LYS A 24 -15.87 -7.79 -4.88
N ALA A 25 -15.89 -7.74 -6.20
CA ALA A 25 -17.14 -7.80 -6.94
C ALA A 25 -17.64 -9.26 -6.96
N VAL A 26 -18.90 -9.45 -6.66
CA VAL A 26 -19.51 -10.80 -6.63
C VAL A 26 -19.47 -11.48 -8.01
N CYS A 27 -19.56 -10.69 -9.08
CA CYS A 27 -19.65 -11.18 -10.46
C CYS A 27 -18.37 -11.02 -11.28
N HIS A 28 -17.34 -10.33 -10.78
CA HIS A 28 -16.19 -9.90 -11.60
C HIS A 28 -14.81 -10.10 -10.93
N GLY A 29 -14.74 -10.48 -9.66
CA GLY A 29 -13.48 -10.63 -8.94
C GLY A 29 -13.07 -9.35 -8.21
N GLY A 30 -12.00 -8.67 -8.63
CA GLY A 30 -11.48 -7.50 -7.93
C GLY A 30 -12.41 -6.27 -8.00
N LEU A 31 -12.61 -5.62 -6.88
CA LEU A 31 -13.25 -4.31 -6.76
C LEU A 31 -12.42 -3.38 -5.86
N GLY A 32 -11.61 -3.93 -4.97
CA GLY A 32 -10.77 -3.19 -4.06
C GLY A 32 -9.63 -2.45 -4.77
N TRP A 33 -9.01 -1.56 -4.03
CA TRP A 33 -7.82 -0.83 -4.47
C TRP A 33 -6.87 -0.61 -3.30
N SER A 34 -5.59 -0.46 -3.60
CA SER A 34 -4.52 -0.32 -2.62
C SER A 34 -4.46 1.07 -1.99
N THR A 35 -3.90 1.12 -0.80
CA THR A 35 -3.53 2.37 -0.11
C THR A 35 -2.28 2.96 -0.77
N VAL A 36 -2.28 4.27 -1.04
CA VAL A 36 -1.10 5.01 -1.47
C VAL A 36 -0.79 6.11 -0.46
N VAL A 37 0.43 6.11 0.07
CA VAL A 37 0.85 7.05 1.10
C VAL A 37 1.96 7.95 0.60
N LEU A 38 1.87 9.26 0.87
CA LEU A 38 2.92 10.23 0.66
C LEU A 38 3.62 10.53 1.99
N ILE A 39 4.93 10.39 2.01
CA ILE A 39 5.80 10.74 3.13
C ILE A 39 6.73 11.85 2.64
N ARG A 40 6.72 13.01 3.33
CA ARG A 40 7.53 14.17 2.98
C ARG A 40 8.43 14.56 4.12
N GLY A 41 9.71 14.66 3.88
CA GLY A 41 10.68 15.07 4.88
C GLY A 41 12.11 14.80 4.45
N HIS A 42 13.07 15.33 5.17
CA HIS A 42 14.50 15.16 4.88
C HIS A 42 14.88 15.48 3.42
N GLY A 43 14.17 16.44 2.79
CA GLY A 43 14.38 16.80 1.38
C GLY A 43 13.81 15.79 0.37
N CYS A 44 13.01 14.82 0.81
CA CYS A 44 12.43 13.76 -0.02
C CYS A 44 10.91 13.86 -0.09
N ASN A 45 10.36 13.44 -1.23
CA ASN A 45 8.96 13.09 -1.42
C ASN A 45 8.92 11.60 -1.76
N ILE A 46 8.35 10.79 -0.89
CA ILE A 46 8.38 9.35 -0.93
C ILE A 46 6.95 8.83 -1.08
N LEU A 47 6.72 7.88 -1.95
CA LEU A 47 5.47 7.13 -1.99
C LEU A 47 5.66 5.73 -1.42
N VAL A 48 4.69 5.26 -0.65
CA VAL A 48 4.53 3.84 -0.34
C VAL A 48 3.39 3.32 -1.19
N ASP A 49 3.72 2.39 -2.07
CA ASP A 49 2.91 1.87 -3.18
C ASP A 49 2.43 2.95 -4.17
N THR A 50 1.90 2.53 -5.30
CA THR A 50 1.55 3.44 -6.40
C THR A 50 0.16 3.20 -6.98
N GLY A 51 -0.55 2.19 -6.51
CA GLY A 51 -1.87 1.84 -7.03
C GLY A 51 -1.88 1.19 -8.41
N GLY A 52 -3.05 0.76 -8.82
CA GLY A 52 -3.30 0.19 -10.13
C GLY A 52 -3.55 1.23 -11.22
N PHE A 53 -3.69 0.78 -12.47
CA PHE A 53 -3.89 1.65 -13.64
C PHE A 53 -5.05 2.63 -13.50
N GLY A 54 -6.17 2.18 -12.95
CA GLY A 54 -7.36 3.02 -12.76
C GLY A 54 -7.15 4.18 -11.80
N MET A 55 -6.08 4.15 -11.01
CA MET A 55 -5.77 5.18 -10.01
C MET A 55 -4.90 6.33 -10.54
N ARG A 56 -4.39 6.25 -11.78
CA ARG A 56 -3.46 7.26 -12.32
C ARG A 56 -3.99 8.68 -12.25
N GLY A 57 -5.25 8.88 -12.64
CA GLY A 57 -5.88 10.21 -12.63
C GLY A 57 -6.02 10.77 -11.22
N ILE A 58 -6.57 9.98 -10.30
CA ILE A 58 -6.75 10.41 -8.91
C ILE A 58 -5.41 10.62 -8.20
N LEU A 59 -4.41 9.77 -8.49
CA LEU A 59 -3.08 9.93 -7.90
C LEU A 59 -2.43 11.23 -8.35
N GLN A 60 -2.55 11.59 -9.63
CA GLN A 60 -2.07 12.88 -10.14
C GLN A 60 -2.79 14.05 -9.47
N GLU A 61 -4.12 14.01 -9.39
CA GLU A 61 -4.92 15.03 -8.69
C GLU A 61 -4.46 15.20 -7.23
N LYS A 62 -4.27 14.07 -6.53
CA LYS A 62 -3.81 14.10 -5.13
C LYS A 62 -2.41 14.66 -4.97
N LEU A 63 -1.50 14.38 -5.88
CA LEU A 63 -0.17 15.01 -5.88
C LEU A 63 -0.27 16.52 -6.13
N ASP A 64 -1.12 16.94 -7.07
CA ASP A 64 -1.36 18.37 -7.36
C ASP A 64 -1.95 19.10 -6.13
N ASP A 65 -2.83 18.48 -5.36
CA ASP A 65 -3.36 19.00 -4.08
C ASP A 65 -2.25 19.29 -3.05
N HIS A 66 -1.11 18.59 -3.16
CA HIS A 66 0.08 18.77 -2.34
C HIS A 66 1.15 19.68 -2.98
N GLY A 67 0.84 20.27 -4.15
CA GLY A 67 1.79 21.09 -4.91
C GLY A 67 2.90 20.28 -5.57
N LEU A 68 2.69 19.00 -5.79
CA LEU A 68 3.66 18.08 -6.37
C LEU A 68 3.23 17.63 -7.76
N LYS A 69 4.23 17.34 -8.61
CA LYS A 69 4.07 16.65 -9.88
C LYS A 69 4.75 15.27 -9.80
N PRO A 70 4.43 14.31 -10.66
CA PRO A 70 5.11 13.00 -10.64
C PRO A 70 6.63 13.09 -10.64
N GLY A 71 7.21 14.04 -11.38
CA GLY A 71 8.66 14.28 -11.40
C GLY A 71 9.27 14.81 -10.08
N ASN A 72 8.45 15.23 -9.11
CA ASN A 72 8.90 15.65 -7.78
C ASN A 72 9.01 14.49 -6.79
N ILE A 73 8.49 13.32 -7.11
CA ILE A 73 8.64 12.13 -6.28
C ILE A 73 10.08 11.62 -6.43
N SER A 74 10.77 11.54 -5.31
CA SER A 74 12.18 11.15 -5.24
C SER A 74 12.38 9.65 -4.96
N HIS A 75 11.42 9.02 -4.29
CA HIS A 75 11.48 7.62 -3.88
C HIS A 75 10.10 6.96 -3.96
N VAL A 76 10.07 5.70 -4.37
CA VAL A 76 8.89 4.84 -4.32
C VAL A 76 9.27 3.57 -3.58
N LEU A 77 8.57 3.25 -2.51
CA LEU A 77 8.71 2.03 -1.74
C LEU A 77 7.56 1.09 -2.12
N LEU A 78 7.85 0.05 -2.86
CA LEU A 78 6.87 -0.96 -3.24
C LEU A 78 6.84 -2.07 -2.19
N THR A 79 5.65 -2.34 -1.63
CA THR A 79 5.48 -3.44 -0.68
C THR A 79 5.62 -4.79 -1.36
N HIS A 80 5.10 -4.91 -2.57
CA HIS A 80 5.23 -6.10 -3.41
C HIS A 80 4.92 -5.77 -4.87
N SER A 81 4.98 -6.76 -5.75
CA SER A 81 4.96 -6.59 -7.20
C SER A 81 3.57 -6.63 -7.84
N HIS A 82 2.49 -6.96 -7.12
CA HIS A 82 1.16 -7.05 -7.73
C HIS A 82 0.73 -5.73 -8.39
N TYR A 83 -0.08 -5.86 -9.46
CA TYR A 83 -0.42 -4.75 -10.36
C TYR A 83 -1.06 -3.55 -9.65
N ASP A 84 -1.88 -3.79 -8.63
CA ASP A 84 -2.61 -2.75 -7.90
C ASP A 84 -1.77 -2.03 -6.85
N HIS A 85 -0.54 -2.44 -6.62
CA HIS A 85 0.47 -1.75 -5.79
C HIS A 85 1.58 -1.11 -6.61
N SER A 86 1.96 -1.73 -7.73
CA SER A 86 3.24 -1.43 -8.37
C SER A 86 3.14 -0.71 -9.71
N VAL A 87 2.18 -1.01 -10.60
CA VAL A 87 2.25 -0.63 -12.03
C VAL A 87 2.47 0.85 -12.31
N ASN A 88 2.10 1.71 -11.39
CA ASN A 88 2.25 3.16 -11.58
C ASN A 88 3.64 3.68 -11.18
N TRP A 89 4.60 2.82 -10.83
CA TRP A 89 5.99 3.25 -10.67
C TRP A 89 6.49 4.00 -11.93
N THR A 90 5.96 3.65 -13.09
CA THR A 90 6.29 4.30 -14.38
C THR A 90 5.89 5.77 -14.47
N MET A 91 5.03 6.26 -13.58
CA MET A 91 4.67 7.68 -13.49
C MET A 91 5.80 8.54 -12.90
N PHE A 92 6.79 7.94 -12.23
CA PHE A 92 7.77 8.62 -11.40
C PHE A 92 9.20 8.49 -11.96
N PRO A 93 9.50 9.18 -13.07
CA PRO A 93 10.73 8.95 -13.85
C PRO A 93 12.02 9.31 -13.10
N ASN A 94 11.91 10.16 -12.07
CA ASN A 94 13.07 10.62 -11.28
C ASN A 94 13.22 9.86 -9.95
N ALA A 95 12.30 8.97 -9.63
CA ALA A 95 12.30 8.26 -8.37
C ALA A 95 13.30 7.10 -8.35
N LYS A 96 13.93 6.88 -7.19
CA LYS A 96 14.50 5.58 -6.87
C LYS A 96 13.36 4.65 -6.49
N ILE A 97 13.31 3.48 -7.11
CA ILE A 97 12.26 2.49 -6.85
C ILE A 97 12.83 1.39 -5.97
N PHE A 98 12.21 1.16 -4.83
CA PHE A 98 12.62 0.12 -3.88
C PHE A 98 11.64 -1.06 -3.94
N LEU A 99 12.19 -2.27 -4.00
CA LEU A 99 11.42 -3.52 -4.00
C LEU A 99 12.21 -4.60 -3.27
N GLY A 100 11.54 -5.54 -2.64
CA GLY A 100 12.17 -6.69 -2.02
C GLY A 100 13.00 -7.52 -3.03
N LYS A 101 14.25 -7.92 -2.67
CA LYS A 101 15.06 -8.76 -3.53
C LYS A 101 14.38 -10.11 -3.81
N ILE A 102 13.81 -10.73 -2.77
CA ILE A 102 13.07 -11.99 -2.88
C ILE A 102 11.83 -11.81 -3.76
N GLU A 103 11.14 -10.68 -3.63
CA GLU A 103 9.95 -10.34 -4.42
C GLU A 103 10.28 -10.23 -5.90
N LEU A 104 11.32 -9.46 -6.23
CA LEU A 104 11.77 -9.30 -7.62
C LEU A 104 12.15 -10.65 -8.24
N ASP A 105 12.97 -11.43 -7.52
CA ASP A 105 13.43 -12.73 -8.00
C ASP A 105 12.29 -13.73 -8.20
N TRP A 106 11.27 -13.68 -7.36
CA TRP A 106 10.06 -14.48 -7.49
C TRP A 106 9.23 -14.02 -8.69
N ALA A 107 8.90 -12.73 -8.76
CA ALA A 107 8.02 -12.17 -9.78
C ALA A 107 8.57 -12.37 -11.21
N LEU A 108 9.90 -12.31 -11.38
CA LEU A 108 10.56 -12.58 -12.67
C LEU A 108 10.49 -14.06 -13.10
N ARG A 109 10.24 -14.99 -12.18
CA ARG A 109 10.16 -16.43 -12.45
C ARG A 109 8.74 -16.96 -12.57
N GLU A 110 7.75 -16.18 -12.13
CA GLU A 110 6.35 -16.60 -12.24
C GLU A 110 5.95 -16.77 -13.72
N PRO A 111 5.24 -17.87 -14.05
CA PRO A 111 4.74 -18.04 -15.40
C PRO A 111 3.75 -16.93 -15.75
N TRP A 112 3.90 -16.36 -16.92
CA TRP A 112 3.04 -15.28 -17.38
C TRP A 112 1.56 -15.65 -17.35
N GLY A 113 0.71 -14.71 -16.90
CA GLY A 113 -0.74 -14.87 -16.84
C GLY A 113 -1.25 -15.79 -15.72
N THR A 114 -0.40 -16.19 -14.78
CA THR A 114 -0.79 -17.10 -13.68
C THR A 114 -1.07 -16.39 -12.36
N THR A 115 -0.49 -15.22 -12.16
CA THR A 115 -0.60 -14.45 -10.91
C THR A 115 -0.93 -12.99 -11.21
N PRO A 116 -1.30 -12.16 -10.21
CA PRO A 116 -1.52 -10.73 -10.39
C PRO A 116 -0.24 -9.91 -10.66
N VAL A 117 0.89 -10.56 -10.91
CA VAL A 117 2.15 -9.89 -11.27
C VAL A 117 2.01 -9.28 -12.66
N PRO A 118 2.30 -7.98 -12.84
CA PRO A 118 2.31 -7.32 -14.16
C PRO A 118 3.67 -7.55 -14.83
N GLU A 119 3.86 -8.70 -15.46
CA GLU A 119 5.14 -9.28 -15.87
C GLU A 119 6.01 -8.30 -16.67
N LEU A 120 5.43 -7.66 -17.70
CA LEU A 120 6.16 -6.67 -18.53
C LEU A 120 6.68 -5.48 -17.71
N TYR A 121 5.92 -5.07 -16.68
CA TYR A 121 6.32 -3.96 -15.79
C TYR A 121 7.43 -4.38 -14.84
N VAL A 122 7.40 -5.62 -14.37
CA VAL A 122 8.43 -6.19 -13.50
C VAL A 122 9.72 -6.42 -14.28
N GLU A 123 9.65 -6.98 -15.49
CA GLU A 123 10.81 -7.11 -16.38
C GLU A 123 11.44 -5.74 -16.65
N LYS A 124 10.61 -4.73 -16.99
CA LYS A 124 11.12 -3.40 -17.22
C LYS A 124 11.71 -2.76 -15.97
N LEU A 125 11.13 -3.02 -14.80
CA LEU A 125 11.64 -2.53 -13.53
C LEU A 125 12.99 -3.16 -13.18
N ASN A 126 13.18 -4.44 -13.46
CA ASN A 126 14.47 -5.13 -13.25
C ASN A 126 15.62 -4.44 -13.99
N ASP A 127 15.35 -3.90 -15.17
CA ASP A 127 16.32 -3.15 -15.96
C ASP A 127 16.37 -1.65 -15.65
N TRP A 128 15.60 -1.20 -14.62
CA TRP A 128 15.48 0.22 -14.35
C TRP A 128 16.70 0.75 -13.58
N PRO A 129 17.36 1.84 -14.08
CA PRO A 129 18.64 2.28 -13.52
C PRO A 129 18.60 2.71 -12.05
N THR A 130 17.42 3.07 -11.55
CA THR A 130 17.23 3.55 -10.18
C THR A 130 16.52 2.53 -9.30
N LEU A 131 16.41 1.27 -9.73
CA LEU A 131 15.91 0.19 -8.88
C LEU A 131 16.92 -0.09 -7.76
N VAL A 132 16.43 -0.22 -6.56
CA VAL A 132 17.16 -0.63 -5.36
C VAL A 132 16.44 -1.83 -4.75
N THR A 133 17.13 -2.95 -4.62
CA THR A 133 16.56 -4.13 -3.97
C THR A 133 16.86 -4.12 -2.47
N LEU A 134 15.86 -4.51 -1.66
CA LEU A 134 15.94 -4.55 -0.20
C LEU A 134 15.91 -6.00 0.30
N ASN A 135 16.67 -6.25 1.37
CA ASN A 135 16.64 -7.48 2.16
C ASN A 135 15.92 -7.23 3.49
N ASP A 136 15.70 -8.29 4.24
CA ASP A 136 15.11 -8.22 5.58
C ASP A 136 15.96 -7.37 6.52
N GLY A 137 15.37 -6.39 7.17
CA GLY A 137 16.02 -5.49 8.11
C GLY A 137 16.78 -4.32 7.48
N ASP A 138 16.82 -4.19 6.14
CA ASP A 138 17.48 -3.05 5.50
C ASP A 138 16.79 -1.72 5.84
N GLU A 139 17.57 -0.68 6.08
CA GLU A 139 17.10 0.69 6.18
C GLU A 139 16.98 1.28 4.76
N ALA A 140 15.74 1.36 4.26
CA ALA A 140 15.49 1.92 2.92
C ALA A 140 15.80 3.42 2.84
N LEU A 141 15.44 4.16 3.87
CA LEU A 141 15.63 5.61 4.04
C LEU A 141 15.78 5.90 5.54
N PRO A 142 16.31 7.06 5.94
CA PRO A 142 16.42 7.41 7.36
C PRO A 142 15.13 7.14 8.12
N TYR A 143 15.21 6.31 9.17
CA TYR A 143 14.10 5.88 10.03
C TYR A 143 13.04 4.99 9.34
N ILE A 144 13.24 4.57 8.08
CA ILE A 144 12.33 3.67 7.37
C ILE A 144 13.04 2.35 7.11
N SER A 145 12.66 1.32 7.84
CA SER A 145 13.19 -0.03 7.69
C SER A 145 12.22 -0.94 6.95
N ALA A 146 12.74 -1.90 6.20
CA ALA A 146 12.00 -2.92 5.48
C ALA A 146 12.10 -4.26 6.20
N PHE A 147 11.00 -4.97 6.36
CA PHE A 147 10.92 -6.31 6.90
C PHE A 147 10.26 -7.25 5.90
N VAL A 148 10.87 -8.39 5.63
CA VAL A 148 10.26 -9.41 4.77
C VAL A 148 9.10 -10.07 5.50
N ALA A 149 7.92 -10.01 4.90
CA ALA A 149 6.66 -10.53 5.42
C ALA A 149 6.02 -11.48 4.39
N PRO A 150 6.58 -12.68 4.20
CA PRO A 150 6.15 -13.60 3.16
C PRO A 150 4.75 -14.13 3.42
N GLY A 151 4.13 -14.66 2.36
CA GLY A 151 2.84 -15.34 2.43
C GLY A 151 1.86 -14.82 1.40
N HIS A 152 1.55 -13.52 1.37
CA HIS A 152 0.78 -12.92 0.27
C HIS A 152 1.54 -13.07 -1.06
N THR A 153 2.77 -12.65 -1.07
CA THR A 153 3.82 -13.04 -2.02
C THR A 153 5.04 -13.52 -1.23
N PRO A 154 5.98 -14.26 -1.85
CA PRO A 154 7.17 -14.75 -1.13
C PRO A 154 8.10 -13.65 -0.61
N GLY A 155 8.09 -12.48 -1.20
CA GLY A 155 8.98 -11.38 -0.87
C GLY A 155 8.28 -10.09 -0.45
N CYS A 156 6.99 -10.14 -0.10
CA CYS A 156 6.24 -8.99 0.38
C CYS A 156 6.99 -8.28 1.52
N LEU A 157 7.03 -6.95 1.48
CA LEU A 157 7.68 -6.11 2.48
C LEU A 157 6.65 -5.39 3.35
N VAL A 158 6.97 -5.30 4.63
CA VAL A 158 6.38 -4.34 5.57
C VAL A 158 7.40 -3.23 5.79
N PHE A 159 6.99 -1.98 5.61
CA PHE A 159 7.83 -0.84 5.97
C PHE A 159 7.46 -0.31 7.35
N LEU A 160 8.47 -0.06 8.18
CA LEU A 160 8.35 0.53 9.50
C LEU A 160 9.01 1.91 9.48
N LEU A 161 8.23 2.96 9.65
CA LEU A 161 8.75 4.28 9.96
C LEU A 161 8.80 4.42 11.48
N SER A 162 10.00 4.41 12.02
CA SER A 162 10.26 4.54 13.46
C SER A 162 10.13 5.99 13.89
N GLY A 163 9.07 6.33 14.61
CA GLY A 163 8.79 7.68 15.06
C GLY A 163 9.35 8.00 16.45
N GLN A 164 9.23 9.25 16.87
CA GLN A 164 9.62 9.65 18.22
C GLN A 164 8.61 9.19 19.26
N ASN A 165 7.32 9.35 18.99
CA ASN A 165 6.24 9.05 19.90
C ASN A 165 5.50 7.76 19.54
N ARG A 166 5.45 7.42 18.27
CA ARG A 166 4.77 6.25 17.72
C ARG A 166 5.48 5.78 16.45
N ASP A 167 5.26 4.57 16.07
CA ASP A 167 5.71 4.02 14.79
C ASP A 167 4.55 3.95 13.81
N LEU A 168 4.87 4.05 12.51
CA LEU A 168 3.92 3.81 11.43
C LEU A 168 4.33 2.56 10.67
N ILE A 169 3.41 1.63 10.50
CA ILE A 169 3.66 0.31 9.92
C ILE A 169 2.82 0.19 8.65
N PHE A 170 3.48 0.19 7.50
CA PHE A 170 2.85 0.04 6.19
C PHE A 170 2.92 -1.43 5.81
N THR A 171 1.80 -2.12 5.85
CA THR A 171 1.80 -3.58 5.74
C THR A 171 1.67 -4.10 4.31
N GLY A 172 1.29 -3.24 3.37
CA GLY A 172 0.87 -3.75 2.06
C GLY A 172 -0.11 -4.90 2.26
N ASP A 173 0.07 -5.95 1.48
CA ASP A 173 -0.81 -7.12 1.51
C ASP A 173 -0.34 -8.24 2.43
N ALA A 174 0.74 -8.04 3.20
CA ALA A 174 1.05 -8.91 4.32
C ALA A 174 -0.07 -8.89 5.39
N ALA A 175 -0.85 -7.78 5.44
CA ALA A 175 -2.15 -7.69 6.09
C ALA A 175 -3.00 -6.67 5.34
N LYS A 176 -3.88 -7.14 4.44
CA LYS A 176 -4.67 -6.28 3.56
C LYS A 176 -5.64 -5.37 4.31
N ASN A 177 -6.21 -5.87 5.39
CA ASN A 177 -7.27 -5.18 6.11
C ASN A 177 -7.37 -5.63 7.57
N ARG A 178 -8.25 -4.95 8.31
CA ARG A 178 -8.51 -5.25 9.72
C ARG A 178 -8.96 -6.70 9.95
N ALA A 179 -9.74 -7.28 9.04
CA ALA A 179 -10.26 -8.63 9.24
C ALA A 179 -9.14 -9.66 9.20
N GLU A 180 -8.19 -9.55 8.25
CA GLU A 180 -7.01 -10.41 8.19
C GLU A 180 -6.12 -10.23 9.43
N LEU A 181 -5.86 -8.98 9.79
CA LEU A 181 -5.02 -8.64 10.94
C LEU A 181 -5.57 -9.22 12.26
N VAL A 182 -6.90 -9.20 12.44
CA VAL A 182 -7.55 -9.70 13.66
C VAL A 182 -7.69 -11.22 13.66
N SER A 183 -8.11 -11.79 12.54
CA SER A 183 -8.39 -13.23 12.46
C SER A 183 -7.15 -14.09 12.25
N GLY A 184 -6.09 -13.50 11.67
CA GLY A 184 -4.92 -14.24 11.18
C GLY A 184 -5.24 -15.09 9.95
N ASN A 185 -6.45 -14.99 9.39
CA ASN A 185 -6.83 -15.65 8.15
C ASN A 185 -6.69 -14.67 7.00
N THR A 186 -6.15 -15.14 5.90
CA THR A 186 -5.88 -14.33 4.70
C THR A 186 -6.65 -14.86 3.52
N ASP A 187 -7.02 -13.97 2.62
CA ASP A 187 -7.65 -14.28 1.36
C ASP A 187 -6.71 -13.90 0.20
N MET A 188 -6.82 -14.58 -0.94
CA MET A 188 -5.96 -14.30 -2.12
C MET A 188 -4.48 -14.17 -1.73
N THR A 189 -3.94 -15.20 -1.13
CA THR A 189 -2.55 -15.27 -0.69
C THR A 189 -1.87 -16.52 -1.25
N TYR A 190 -0.57 -16.43 -1.50
CA TYR A 190 0.24 -17.53 -2.03
C TYR A 190 0.37 -18.67 -1.00
N ASP A 191 0.62 -18.33 0.27
CA ASP A 191 0.69 -19.30 1.37
C ASP A 191 -0.01 -18.77 2.62
N PRO A 192 -1.20 -19.31 2.97
CA PRO A 192 -1.95 -18.86 4.14
C PRO A 192 -1.27 -19.15 5.49
N ALA A 193 -0.46 -20.19 5.58
CA ALA A 193 0.22 -20.53 6.84
C ALA A 193 1.35 -19.52 7.10
N ILE A 194 2.16 -19.25 6.10
CA ILE A 194 3.24 -18.25 6.17
C ILE A 194 2.66 -16.85 6.36
N SER A 195 1.55 -16.50 5.70
CA SER A 195 0.85 -15.22 5.91
C SER A 195 0.47 -15.00 7.38
N ARG A 196 0.02 -16.05 8.06
CA ARG A 196 -0.32 -15.98 9.49
C ARG A 196 0.89 -15.62 10.36
N ASP A 197 2.06 -16.18 10.05
CA ASP A 197 3.31 -15.88 10.76
C ASP A 197 3.72 -14.42 10.51
N SER A 198 3.58 -13.94 9.28
CA SER A 198 3.82 -12.53 8.92
C SER A 198 2.86 -11.57 9.64
N ILE A 199 1.58 -11.92 9.75
CA ILE A 199 0.63 -11.16 10.59
C ILE A 199 1.08 -11.16 12.05
N GLY A 200 1.58 -12.28 12.55
CA GLY A 200 2.17 -12.37 13.89
C GLY A 200 3.37 -11.43 14.08
N MET A 201 4.21 -11.29 13.07
CA MET A 201 5.33 -10.33 13.05
C MET A 201 4.81 -8.88 13.06
N ILE A 202 3.81 -8.55 12.23
CA ILE A 202 3.18 -7.21 12.24
C ILE A 202 2.63 -6.87 13.62
N TRP A 203 1.97 -7.81 14.30
CA TRP A 203 1.50 -7.62 15.67
C TRP A 203 2.63 -7.37 16.67
N LYS A 204 3.79 -8.03 16.52
CA LYS A 204 4.96 -7.78 17.36
C LYS A 204 5.47 -6.35 17.16
N LEU A 205 5.64 -5.90 15.90
CA LEU A 205 6.05 -4.54 15.59
C LEU A 205 5.06 -3.51 16.17
N TRP A 206 3.76 -3.73 15.99
CA TRP A 206 2.72 -2.81 16.45
C TRP A 206 2.69 -2.63 17.97
N LYS A 207 3.00 -3.69 18.71
CA LYS A 207 3.02 -3.67 20.18
C LYS A 207 4.32 -3.12 20.78
N GLN A 208 5.36 -2.93 19.99
CA GLN A 208 6.64 -2.43 20.50
C GLN A 208 6.53 -1.02 21.06
N ARG A 209 5.67 -0.20 20.48
CA ARG A 209 5.46 1.18 20.92
C ARG A 209 3.97 1.52 21.00
N SER A 210 3.54 2.01 22.16
CA SER A 210 2.17 2.47 22.33
C SER A 210 1.83 3.61 21.39
N GLY A 211 0.58 3.65 20.90
CA GLY A 211 0.10 4.68 19.99
C GLY A 211 0.55 4.49 18.52
N SER A 212 1.28 3.42 18.21
CA SER A 212 1.66 3.10 16.83
C SER A 212 0.43 2.81 15.97
N ILE A 213 0.57 3.08 14.67
CA ILE A 213 -0.51 2.99 13.70
C ILE A 213 -0.10 1.97 12.62
N VAL A 214 -1.01 1.06 12.31
CA VAL A 214 -0.90 0.19 11.13
C VAL A 214 -1.67 0.80 9.98
N ILE A 215 -1.06 0.84 8.81
CA ILE A 215 -1.65 1.29 7.55
C ILE A 215 -1.70 0.08 6.61
N PRO A 216 -2.88 -0.58 6.52
CA PRO A 216 -3.05 -1.77 5.69
C PRO A 216 -3.03 -1.47 4.20
N GLY A 217 -2.76 -2.51 3.38
CA GLY A 217 -2.78 -2.41 1.92
C GLY A 217 -4.14 -1.99 1.37
N HIS A 218 -5.25 -2.46 1.95
CA HIS A 218 -6.60 -2.25 1.44
C HIS A 218 -7.61 -1.82 2.52
N ASP A 219 -7.21 -1.02 3.51
CA ASP A 219 -8.12 -0.57 4.56
C ASP A 219 -7.76 0.85 5.03
N VAL A 220 -8.57 1.38 5.91
CA VAL A 220 -8.26 2.60 6.67
C VAL A 220 -7.15 2.31 7.68
N PRO A 221 -6.38 3.33 8.09
CA PRO A 221 -5.41 3.18 9.16
C PRO A 221 -6.05 2.71 10.47
N LEU A 222 -5.30 1.94 11.22
CA LEU A 222 -5.73 1.28 12.45
C LEU A 222 -4.85 1.70 13.62
N ALA A 223 -5.47 2.04 14.74
CA ALA A 223 -4.81 2.22 16.03
C ALA A 223 -5.25 1.16 17.02
N GLN A 224 -4.42 0.90 18.02
CA GLN A 224 -4.78 0.08 19.15
C GLN A 224 -4.92 0.96 20.41
N GLU A 225 -6.10 0.96 21.00
CA GLU A 225 -6.40 1.65 22.26
C GLU A 225 -7.07 0.67 23.22
N ASP A 226 -6.52 0.51 24.40
CA ASP A 226 -7.05 -0.40 25.47
C ASP A 226 -7.32 -1.84 24.99
N GLY A 227 -6.48 -2.35 24.11
CA GLY A 227 -6.63 -3.68 23.52
C GLY A 227 -7.67 -3.78 22.40
N VAL A 228 -8.32 -2.68 22.05
CA VAL A 228 -9.32 -2.61 20.98
C VAL A 228 -8.72 -1.95 19.73
N ILE A 229 -8.93 -2.57 18.57
CA ILE A 229 -8.54 -1.98 17.28
C ILE A 229 -9.59 -0.98 16.83
N ARG A 230 -9.17 0.26 16.65
CA ARG A 230 -9.99 1.36 16.13
C ARG A 230 -9.57 1.73 14.72
N LYS A 231 -10.56 1.95 13.86
CA LYS A 231 -10.37 2.56 12.54
C LYS A 231 -10.12 4.06 12.70
N LEU A 232 -9.04 4.57 12.11
CA LEU A 232 -8.71 6.01 12.09
C LEU A 232 -9.24 6.69 10.82
N GLY A 233 -10.48 6.40 10.46
CA GLY A 233 -11.14 6.92 9.26
C GLY A 233 -12.40 6.15 8.93
N LYS A 234 -13.05 6.58 7.87
CA LYS A 234 -14.21 5.89 7.29
C LYS A 234 -13.88 5.48 5.87
N HIS A 235 -14.40 4.34 5.43
CA HIS A 235 -14.32 3.99 4.03
C HIS A 235 -15.12 4.98 3.19
N GLU A 236 -14.51 5.50 2.13
CA GLU A 236 -15.15 6.34 1.13
C GLU A 236 -15.11 5.61 -0.21
N ALA A 237 -16.01 4.67 -0.40
CA ALA A 237 -16.09 3.89 -1.62
C ALA A 237 -17.51 3.97 -2.21
N ALA A 238 -17.59 4.16 -3.52
CA ALA A 238 -18.84 4.16 -4.25
C ALA A 238 -18.63 3.73 -5.69
N ILE A 239 -19.65 3.15 -6.30
CA ILE A 239 -19.69 2.88 -7.73
C ILE A 239 -20.71 3.84 -8.36
N LYS A 240 -20.28 4.58 -9.38
CA LYS A 240 -21.14 5.37 -10.23
C LYS A 240 -21.45 4.58 -11.49
N SER A 241 -22.71 4.39 -11.79
CA SER A 241 -23.17 3.76 -13.03
C SER A 241 -24.11 4.69 -13.79
N TRP A 242 -24.12 4.54 -15.12
CA TRP A 242 -25.10 5.18 -15.99
C TRP A 242 -26.35 4.30 -16.05
N SER A 243 -27.47 4.84 -15.64
CA SER A 243 -28.75 4.11 -15.52
C SER A 243 -29.84 4.61 -16.47
N GLY A 244 -29.56 5.64 -17.27
CA GLY A 244 -30.43 6.21 -18.30
C GLY A 244 -29.84 6.09 -19.70
N ASP A 245 -30.52 6.74 -20.67
CA ASP A 245 -30.12 6.78 -22.06
C ASP A 245 -29.22 7.99 -22.39
N ASP A 246 -28.75 8.69 -21.37
CA ASP A 246 -27.85 9.84 -21.46
C ASP A 246 -26.65 9.69 -20.49
N MET A 247 -25.66 10.57 -20.65
CA MET A 247 -24.46 10.56 -19.80
C MET A 247 -24.65 11.26 -18.44
N GLU A 248 -25.80 11.86 -18.21
CA GLU A 248 -26.09 12.66 -17.02
C GLU A 248 -26.91 11.87 -15.99
N THR A 249 -27.73 10.93 -16.46
CA THR A 249 -28.55 10.08 -15.61
C THR A 249 -27.70 8.97 -14.99
N THR A 250 -27.26 9.18 -13.76
CA THR A 250 -26.38 8.25 -13.04
C THR A 250 -26.95 7.80 -11.70
N THR A 251 -26.57 6.59 -11.30
CA THR A 251 -26.83 6.05 -9.96
C THR A 251 -25.54 5.89 -9.20
N LEU A 252 -25.49 6.32 -7.93
CA LEU A 252 -24.36 6.18 -7.03
C LEU A 252 -24.66 5.10 -5.99
N TYR A 253 -23.93 4.00 -6.05
CA TYR A 253 -23.97 2.91 -5.07
C TYR A 253 -22.84 3.11 -4.06
N ARG A 254 -23.21 3.43 -2.82
CA ARG A 254 -22.24 3.60 -1.73
C ARG A 254 -21.86 2.25 -1.14
N LEU A 255 -20.55 2.02 -0.95
CA LEU A 255 -19.95 0.75 -0.54
C LEU A 255 -19.31 0.85 0.86
N PHE A 256 -19.93 1.54 1.78
CA PHE A 256 -19.40 1.64 3.15
C PHE A 256 -20.38 1.09 4.17
N ASP A 257 -19.81 0.75 5.33
CA ASP A 257 -20.57 0.26 6.47
C ASP A 257 -21.70 1.24 6.81
N GLN A 258 -22.91 0.71 6.86
CA GLN A 258 -24.09 1.42 7.36
C GLN A 258 -24.02 1.55 8.88
#